data_292f17a4460d5ce82b2cf6d6b9a457d1
#
_entry.id   292f17a4460d5ce82b2cf6d6b9a457d1
#
_cell.length_a   1.000
_cell.length_b   1.000
_cell.length_c   1.000
_cell.angle_alpha   90.00
_cell.angle_beta   90.00
_cell.angle_gamma   90.00
#
_symmetry.space_group_name_H-M   'P 1'
#
loop_
_entity.id
_entity.type
_entity.pdbx_description
1 polymer ?
#
loop_
_entity_poly.entity_id
_entity_poly.type
_entity_poly.pdbx_seq_one_letter_code
_entity_poly.pdbx_strand_id
1 'polypeptide(L)'
;MAAPRKHPDELRERATRMAVEARREPATKVGALSRIGGQLGINPETLRNWVNQAEIDEGHRPGISTSDAERIAQLERDNKELRRANSILRSASAFFAAELDRPAK
;
A
#
# COMPACT_ATOMS: atom_id res chain seq x y z
N MET A 1 -16.52 -6.74 4.94
CA MET A 1 -15.64 -7.44 5.90
C MET A 1 -14.36 -7.87 5.19
N ALA A 2 -13.22 -7.47 5.73
CA ALA A 2 -11.95 -7.88 5.13
C ALA A 2 -11.70 -9.37 5.38
N ALA A 3 -11.14 -10.05 4.38
CA ALA A 3 -10.73 -11.44 4.55
C ALA A 3 -9.65 -11.54 5.63
N PRO A 4 -9.64 -12.59 6.47
CA PRO A 4 -8.55 -12.76 7.43
C PRO A 4 -7.22 -12.93 6.69
N ARG A 5 -6.15 -12.40 7.29
CA ARG A 5 -4.82 -12.55 6.72
C ARG A 5 -4.43 -14.01 6.73
N LYS A 6 -3.88 -14.48 5.63
CA LYS A 6 -3.42 -15.86 5.49
C LYS A 6 -2.29 -16.18 6.46
N HIS A 7 -1.45 -15.21 6.77
CA HIS A 7 -0.32 -15.37 7.67
C HIS A 7 -0.34 -14.29 8.76
N PRO A 8 -0.03 -14.66 10.02
CA PRO A 8 0.12 -13.68 11.10
C PRO A 8 1.27 -12.71 10.83
N ASP A 9 1.15 -11.48 11.34
CA ASP A 9 2.19 -10.45 11.16
C ASP A 9 3.54 -10.88 11.74
N GLU A 10 3.55 -11.58 12.88
CA GLU A 10 4.78 -12.09 13.48
C GLU A 10 5.50 -13.08 12.58
N LEU A 11 4.75 -13.98 11.95
CA LEU A 11 5.30 -14.93 11.00
C LEU A 11 5.87 -14.22 9.78
N ARG A 12 5.15 -13.24 9.25
CA ARG A 12 5.60 -12.44 8.12
C ARG A 12 6.91 -11.73 8.42
N GLU A 13 7.00 -11.07 9.56
CA GLU A 13 8.22 -10.36 9.98
C GLU A 13 9.40 -11.30 10.14
N ARG A 14 9.17 -12.44 10.80
CA ARG A 14 10.20 -13.44 11.02
C ARG A 14 10.71 -14.04 9.71
N ALA A 15 9.78 -14.45 8.85
CA ALA A 15 10.13 -15.03 7.56
C ALA A 15 10.89 -14.04 6.68
N THR A 16 10.44 -12.79 6.65
CA THR A 16 11.11 -11.73 5.89
C THR A 16 12.52 -11.50 6.39
N ARG A 17 12.70 -11.42 7.72
CA ARG A 17 14.03 -11.24 8.33
C ARG A 17 14.97 -12.39 7.99
N MET A 18 14.50 -13.62 8.15
CA MET A 18 15.28 -14.80 7.83
C MET A 18 15.71 -14.83 6.37
N ALA A 19 14.80 -14.49 5.46
CA ALA A 19 15.07 -14.46 4.04
C ALA A 19 16.06 -13.36 3.65
N VAL A 20 15.93 -12.17 4.21
CA VAL A 20 16.85 -11.05 3.99
C VAL A 20 18.26 -11.43 4.43
N GLU A 21 18.38 -11.99 5.63
CA GLU A 21 19.68 -12.42 6.15
C GLU A 21 20.31 -13.54 5.29
N ALA A 22 19.51 -14.53 4.91
CA ALA A 22 20.01 -15.63 4.08
C ALA A 22 20.49 -15.16 2.71
N ARG A 23 19.90 -14.12 2.16
CA ARG A 23 20.28 -13.57 0.87
C ARG A 23 21.53 -12.68 0.93
N ARG A 24 21.95 -12.24 2.10
CA ARG A 24 23.17 -11.44 2.27
C ARG A 24 24.43 -12.30 2.17
N GLU A 25 24.35 -13.56 2.55
CA GLU A 25 25.49 -14.46 2.51
C GLU A 25 25.51 -15.29 1.23
N PRO A 26 26.62 -15.27 0.46
CA PRO A 26 26.70 -16.04 -0.78
C PRO A 26 26.44 -17.53 -0.60
N ALA A 27 26.85 -18.09 0.54
CA ALA A 27 26.69 -19.52 0.82
C ALA A 27 25.22 -19.93 0.98
N THR A 28 24.36 -19.03 1.46
CA THR A 28 22.94 -19.31 1.73
C THR A 28 21.99 -18.63 0.77
N LYS A 29 22.50 -17.80 -0.14
CA LYS A 29 21.68 -16.99 -1.04
C LYS A 29 20.86 -17.85 -2.02
N VAL A 30 21.48 -18.86 -2.60
CA VAL A 30 20.83 -19.71 -3.61
C VAL A 30 19.73 -20.55 -2.95
N GLY A 31 18.51 -20.43 -3.50
CA GLY A 31 17.38 -21.19 -3.00
C GLY A 31 16.86 -20.77 -1.62
N ALA A 32 17.30 -19.62 -1.11
CA ALA A 32 16.89 -19.13 0.21
C ALA A 32 15.38 -19.01 0.36
N LEU A 33 14.70 -18.44 -0.61
CA LEU A 33 13.26 -18.22 -0.55
C LEU A 33 12.48 -19.54 -0.55
N SER A 34 12.90 -20.51 -1.39
CA SER A 34 12.27 -21.82 -1.44
C SER A 34 12.49 -22.59 -0.14
N ARG A 35 13.71 -22.55 0.39
CA ARG A 35 14.06 -23.26 1.62
C ARG A 35 13.30 -22.69 2.82
N ILE A 36 13.35 -21.40 3.02
CA ILE A 36 12.68 -20.75 4.15
C ILE A 36 11.17 -20.83 4.00
N GLY A 37 10.64 -20.62 2.81
CA GLY A 37 9.22 -20.79 2.53
C GLY A 37 8.74 -22.19 2.87
N GLY A 38 9.51 -23.21 2.47
CA GLY A 38 9.22 -24.59 2.79
C GLY A 38 9.21 -24.89 4.28
N GLN A 39 10.18 -24.33 5.02
CA GLN A 39 10.27 -24.52 6.47
C GLN A 39 9.10 -23.89 7.23
N LEU A 40 8.62 -22.75 6.76
CA LEU A 40 7.60 -21.98 7.44
C LEU A 40 6.20 -22.13 6.84
N GLY A 41 6.06 -22.94 5.79
CA GLY A 41 4.78 -23.15 5.12
C GLY A 41 4.30 -21.92 4.35
N ILE A 42 5.23 -21.15 3.79
CA ILE A 42 4.93 -19.92 3.06
C ILE A 42 5.29 -20.13 1.59
N ASN A 43 4.40 -19.70 0.68
CA ASN A 43 4.69 -19.72 -0.74
C ASN A 43 5.93 -18.86 -1.04
N PRO A 44 6.94 -19.38 -1.77
CA PRO A 44 8.15 -18.61 -2.09
C PRO A 44 7.89 -17.28 -2.80
N GLU A 45 6.87 -17.19 -3.65
CA GLU A 45 6.52 -15.93 -4.31
C GLU A 45 5.97 -14.90 -3.32
N THR A 46 5.16 -15.33 -2.36
CA THR A 46 4.70 -14.47 -1.27
C THR A 46 5.89 -13.94 -0.46
N LEU A 47 6.81 -14.84 -0.11
CA LEU A 47 8.00 -14.47 0.63
C LEU A 47 8.89 -13.52 -0.18
N ARG A 48 9.02 -13.74 -1.49
CA ARG A 48 9.76 -12.84 -2.38
C ARG A 48 9.17 -11.43 -2.35
N ASN A 49 7.85 -11.32 -2.41
CA ASN A 49 7.18 -10.02 -2.36
C ASN A 49 7.46 -9.30 -1.04
N TRP A 50 7.42 -10.02 0.07
CA TRP A 50 7.73 -9.45 1.38
C TRP A 50 9.16 -8.96 1.48
N VAL A 51 10.10 -9.75 0.97
CA VAL A 51 11.54 -9.40 0.97
C VAL A 51 11.78 -8.18 0.09
N ASN A 52 11.19 -8.16 -1.10
CA ASN A 52 11.35 -7.02 -2.00
C ASN A 52 10.81 -5.73 -1.37
N GLN A 53 9.65 -5.80 -0.72
CA GLN A 53 9.07 -4.64 -0.04
C GLN A 53 9.94 -4.19 1.14
N ALA A 54 10.49 -5.12 1.91
CA ALA A 54 11.39 -4.79 3.01
C ALA A 54 12.66 -4.08 2.49
N GLU A 55 13.21 -4.56 1.38
CA GLU A 55 14.39 -3.92 0.77
C GLU A 55 14.08 -2.52 0.26
N ILE A 56 12.88 -2.30 -0.30
CA ILE A 56 12.43 -0.97 -0.73
C ILE A 56 12.28 -0.06 0.49
N ASP A 57 11.64 -0.53 1.54
CA ASP A 57 11.41 0.25 2.77
C ASP A 57 12.72 0.65 3.46
N GLU A 58 13.75 -0.19 3.36
CA GLU A 58 15.09 0.09 3.87
C GLU A 58 15.95 0.95 2.93
N GLY A 59 15.45 1.27 1.74
CA GLY A 59 16.16 2.07 0.75
C GLY A 59 17.20 1.31 -0.06
N HIS A 60 17.22 -0.02 0.00
CA HIS A 60 18.17 -0.85 -0.73
C HIS A 60 17.72 -1.20 -2.15
N ARG A 61 16.49 -0.89 -2.49
CA ARG A 61 15.92 -1.17 -3.80
C ARG A 61 14.99 -0.02 -4.21
N PRO A 62 15.03 0.41 -5.49
CA PRO A 62 14.07 1.41 -5.98
C PRO A 62 12.64 0.88 -5.92
N GLY A 63 11.71 1.74 -5.57
CA GLY A 63 10.29 1.39 -5.52
C GLY A 63 9.54 2.30 -4.55
N ILE A 64 8.24 2.07 -4.45
CA ILE A 64 7.39 2.82 -3.54
C ILE A 64 7.42 2.13 -2.19
N SER A 65 7.87 2.85 -1.14
CA SER A 65 7.87 2.31 0.22
C SER A 65 6.44 2.11 0.73
N THR A 66 6.30 1.29 1.76
CA THR A 66 5.00 1.07 2.42
C THR A 66 4.44 2.39 2.93
N SER A 67 5.26 3.24 3.54
CA SER A 67 4.81 4.53 4.05
C SER A 67 4.39 5.48 2.92
N ASP A 68 5.10 5.49 1.80
CA ASP A 68 4.73 6.31 0.64
C ASP A 68 3.45 5.80 0.00
N ALA A 69 3.25 4.48 -0.08
CA ALA A 69 2.01 3.90 -0.59
C ALA A 69 0.81 4.30 0.26
N GLU A 70 0.96 4.28 1.59
CA GLU A 70 -0.08 4.74 2.51
C GLU A 70 -0.38 6.23 2.31
N ARG A 71 0.66 7.04 2.13
CA ARG A 71 0.52 8.48 1.86
C ARG A 71 -0.22 8.72 0.56
N ILE A 72 0.14 8.01 -0.50
CA ILE A 72 -0.53 8.12 -1.80
C ILE A 72 -2.02 7.75 -1.66
N ALA A 73 -2.32 6.66 -0.99
CA ALA A 73 -3.70 6.23 -0.77
C ALA A 73 -4.50 7.30 -0.01
N GLN A 74 -3.91 7.90 1.02
CA GLN A 74 -4.55 8.97 1.77
C GLN A 74 -4.80 10.21 0.90
N LEU A 75 -3.81 10.61 0.11
CA LEU A 75 -3.94 11.76 -0.79
C LEU A 75 -5.01 11.51 -1.87
N GLU A 76 -5.13 10.30 -2.36
CA GLU A 76 -6.17 9.95 -3.32
C GLU A 76 -7.57 10.06 -2.71
N ARG A 77 -7.73 9.59 -1.47
CA ARG A 77 -8.99 9.72 -0.73
C ARG A 77 -9.34 11.19 -0.50
N ASP A 78 -8.38 11.99 -0.05
CA ASP A 78 -8.58 13.42 0.19
C ASP A 78 -8.93 14.15 -1.10
N ASN A 79 -8.27 13.81 -2.20
CA ASN A 79 -8.53 14.40 -3.50
C ASN A 79 -9.96 14.09 -3.98
N LYS A 80 -10.42 12.85 -3.78
CA LYS A 80 -11.77 12.44 -4.12
C LYS A 80 -12.81 13.21 -3.30
N GLU A 81 -12.58 13.36 -2.00
CA GLU A 81 -13.47 14.12 -1.12
C GLU A 81 -13.51 15.60 -1.50
N LEU A 82 -12.36 16.20 -1.77
CA LEU A 82 -12.28 17.61 -2.17
C LEU A 82 -12.96 17.86 -3.50
N ARG A 83 -12.83 16.96 -4.45
CA ARG A 83 -13.53 17.06 -5.75
C ARG A 83 -15.04 16.97 -5.56
N ARG A 84 -15.48 16.07 -4.68
CA ARG A 84 -16.91 15.94 -4.35
C ARG A 84 -17.44 17.22 -3.71
N ALA A 85 -16.74 17.73 -2.69
CA ALA A 85 -17.13 18.96 -2.01
C ALA A 85 -17.15 20.15 -2.99
N ASN A 86 -16.16 20.24 -3.86
CA ASN A 86 -16.09 21.29 -4.87
C ASN A 86 -17.27 21.20 -5.84
N SER A 87 -17.62 20.01 -6.29
CA SER A 87 -18.78 19.79 -7.16
C SER A 87 -20.09 20.23 -6.49
N ILE A 88 -20.27 19.87 -5.23
CA ILE A 88 -21.45 20.27 -4.44
C ILE A 88 -21.52 21.80 -4.30
N LEU A 89 -20.38 22.43 -3.96
CA LEU A 89 -20.31 23.88 -3.82
C LEU A 89 -20.58 24.62 -5.13
N ARG A 90 -20.08 24.10 -6.24
CA ARG A 90 -20.36 24.66 -7.56
C ARG A 90 -21.84 24.59 -7.90
N SER A 91 -22.48 23.45 -7.64
CA SER A 91 -23.90 23.27 -7.89
C SER A 91 -24.73 24.20 -7.01
N ALA A 92 -24.37 24.33 -5.74
CA ALA A 92 -25.04 25.24 -4.82
C ALA A 92 -24.87 26.70 -5.25
N SER A 93 -23.65 27.10 -5.66
CA SER A 93 -23.36 28.44 -6.13
C SER A 93 -24.18 28.78 -7.39
N ALA A 94 -24.26 27.84 -8.33
CA ALA A 94 -25.04 28.02 -9.54
C ALA A 94 -26.52 28.17 -9.22
N PHE A 95 -27.04 27.39 -8.29
CA PHE A 95 -28.41 27.47 -7.83
C PHE A 95 -28.71 28.86 -7.21
N PHE A 96 -27.86 29.30 -6.29
CA PHE A 96 -28.05 30.61 -5.65
C PHE A 96 -27.88 31.75 -6.63
N ALA A 97 -26.96 31.69 -7.57
CA ALA A 97 -26.82 32.69 -8.61
C ALA A 97 -28.06 32.80 -9.47
N ALA A 98 -28.65 31.65 -9.84
CA ALA A 98 -29.90 31.64 -10.63
C ALA A 98 -31.07 32.25 -9.85
N GLU A 99 -31.15 31.99 -8.53
CA GLU A 99 -32.18 32.58 -7.70
C GLU A 99 -32.03 34.10 -7.57
N LEU A 100 -30.79 34.61 -7.44
CA LEU A 100 -30.50 36.03 -7.35
C LEU A 100 -30.80 36.76 -8.67
N ASP A 101 -30.60 36.11 -9.82
CA ASP A 101 -30.87 36.69 -11.14
C ASP A 101 -32.32 36.56 -11.58
N ARG A 102 -33.15 35.94 -10.76
CA ARG A 102 -34.54 35.71 -11.08
C ARG A 102 -35.29 37.07 -11.18
N PRO A 103 -36.00 37.32 -12.29
CA PRO A 103 -36.73 38.57 -12.44
C PRO A 103 -37.76 38.76 -11.34
N ALA A 104 -37.75 39.95 -10.76
CA ALA A 104 -38.81 40.34 -9.83
C ALA A 104 -40.09 40.56 -10.59
N LYS A 105 -41.21 40.08 -10.08
CA LYS A 105 -42.51 40.41 -10.61
C LYS A 105 -43.12 41.54 -9.88
#